data_06316609cc56a2a37db56da6ce1f5a37
#
_entry.id   06316609cc56a2a37db56da6ce1f5a37
#
_cell.length_a   1.000
_cell.length_b   1.000
_cell.length_c   1.000
_cell.angle_alpha   90.00
_cell.angle_beta   90.00
_cell.angle_gamma   90.00
#
_symmetry.space_group_name_H-M   'P 1'
#
loop_
_entity.id
_entity.type
_entity.pdbx_description
1 polymer ?
#
loop_
_entity_poly.entity_id
_entity_poly.type
_entity_poly.pdbx_seq_one_letter_code
_entity_poly.pdbx_strand_id
1 'polypeptide(L)'
;MRVSKEKVVEHRRVILETASRMFRERGFNEVGVAEIMQASGLTHGAFYGHFRSKADLASEACRAAFAQGHDRWEDRPDLSTLIDIYLSPAHRDAPADGCAISAFSSEIARQPAQMQRDYAEGLSGFLSQIEDRLKMEDPVARRAKAIAIMSSMVGALTLARGVAAGEPELSAELLQTLRTQLHEHFDI
;
A
#
# COMPACT_ATOMS: atom_id res chain seq x y z
N MET A 1 -17.48 -20.20 27.28
CA MET A 1 -16.19 -20.90 27.00
C MET A 1 -15.11 -19.84 26.81
N ARG A 2 -14.03 -19.87 27.57
CA ARG A 2 -12.96 -18.85 27.48
C ARG A 2 -12.11 -19.18 26.23
N VAL A 3 -12.00 -18.24 25.31
CA VAL A 3 -11.18 -18.39 24.09
C VAL A 3 -9.72 -18.55 24.51
N SER A 4 -8.96 -19.48 23.92
CA SER A 4 -7.54 -19.66 24.24
C SER A 4 -6.71 -18.44 23.79
N LYS A 5 -5.56 -18.20 24.43
CA LYS A 5 -4.67 -17.08 24.05
C LYS A 5 -4.24 -17.15 22.57
N GLU A 6 -3.95 -18.35 22.08
CA GLU A 6 -3.59 -18.60 20.68
C GLU A 6 -4.72 -18.17 19.72
N LYS A 7 -5.96 -18.50 20.05
CA LYS A 7 -7.13 -18.12 19.28
C LYS A 7 -7.38 -16.61 19.26
N VAL A 8 -7.08 -15.92 20.36
CA VAL A 8 -7.14 -14.44 20.42
C VAL A 8 -6.13 -13.79 19.48
N VAL A 9 -4.90 -14.30 19.47
CA VAL A 9 -3.83 -13.83 18.56
C VAL A 9 -4.24 -14.07 17.10
N GLU A 10 -4.73 -15.27 16.80
CA GLU A 10 -5.15 -15.62 15.43
C GLU A 10 -6.33 -14.76 14.96
N HIS A 11 -7.37 -14.57 15.79
CA HIS A 11 -8.49 -13.69 15.43
C HIS A 11 -8.01 -12.26 15.14
N ARG A 12 -7.09 -11.73 15.97
CA ARG A 12 -6.56 -10.38 15.78
C ARG A 12 -5.80 -10.28 14.45
N ARG A 13 -5.01 -11.28 14.10
CA ARG A 13 -4.28 -11.36 12.83
C ARG A 13 -5.25 -11.34 11.64
N VAL A 14 -6.28 -12.20 11.67
CA VAL A 14 -7.29 -12.29 10.62
C VAL A 14 -8.05 -10.96 10.44
N ILE A 15 -8.47 -10.32 11.55
CA ILE A 15 -9.12 -9.01 11.47
C ILE A 15 -8.21 -7.97 10.82
N LEU A 16 -6.94 -7.94 11.22
CA LEU A 16 -5.97 -6.96 10.71
C LEU A 16 -5.68 -7.15 9.22
N GLU A 17 -5.49 -8.38 8.77
CA GLU A 17 -5.30 -8.71 7.36
C GLU A 17 -6.53 -8.37 6.52
N THR A 18 -7.71 -8.74 6.99
CA THR A 18 -8.98 -8.43 6.33
C THR A 18 -9.17 -6.93 6.20
N ALA A 19 -8.99 -6.19 7.31
CA ALA A 19 -9.11 -4.73 7.32
C ALA A 19 -8.10 -4.07 6.39
N SER A 20 -6.84 -4.52 6.41
CA SER A 20 -5.77 -4.01 5.55
C SER A 20 -6.12 -4.13 4.06
N ARG A 21 -6.67 -5.28 3.63
CA ARG A 21 -7.12 -5.50 2.25
C ARG A 21 -8.31 -4.62 1.89
N MET A 22 -9.34 -4.61 2.74
CA MET A 22 -10.57 -3.84 2.49
C MET A 22 -10.28 -2.34 2.44
N PHE A 23 -9.44 -1.82 3.32
CA PHE A 23 -9.05 -0.41 3.31
C PHE A 23 -8.24 -0.03 2.07
N ARG A 24 -7.35 -0.90 1.57
CA ARG A 24 -6.64 -0.63 0.31
C ARG A 24 -7.56 -0.64 -0.90
N GLU A 25 -8.58 -1.47 -0.88
CA GLU A 25 -9.53 -1.60 -1.98
C GLU A 25 -10.54 -0.45 -2.04
N ARG A 26 -11.08 -0.02 -0.87
CA ARG A 26 -12.23 0.89 -0.82
C ARG A 26 -12.01 2.14 0.03
N GLY A 27 -10.85 2.26 0.68
CA GLY A 27 -10.53 3.39 1.56
C GLY A 27 -11.05 3.22 2.99
N PHE A 28 -10.58 4.12 3.87
CA PHE A 28 -10.88 4.04 5.31
C PHE A 28 -12.32 4.39 5.65
N ASN A 29 -12.95 5.28 4.88
CA ASN A 29 -14.28 5.81 5.21
C ASN A 29 -15.39 4.85 4.81
N GLU A 30 -15.27 4.18 3.67
CA GLU A 30 -16.31 3.32 3.10
C GLU A 30 -16.44 1.95 3.79
N VAL A 31 -15.39 1.52 4.52
CA VAL A 31 -15.37 0.20 5.16
C VAL A 31 -15.80 0.29 6.62
N GLY A 32 -16.88 -0.40 6.99
CA GLY A 32 -17.41 -0.45 8.36
C GLY A 32 -16.81 -1.57 9.21
N VAL A 33 -16.77 -1.38 10.56
CA VAL A 33 -16.30 -2.42 11.50
C VAL A 33 -17.14 -3.70 11.38
N ALA A 34 -18.47 -3.57 11.24
CA ALA A 34 -19.34 -4.73 11.11
C ALA A 34 -19.00 -5.59 9.90
N GLU A 35 -18.69 -4.95 8.79
CA GLU A 35 -18.31 -5.60 7.53
C GLU A 35 -16.95 -6.29 7.62
N ILE A 36 -15.96 -5.64 8.24
CA ILE A 36 -14.64 -6.25 8.50
C ILE A 36 -14.80 -7.51 9.35
N MET A 37 -15.59 -7.44 10.43
CA MET A 37 -15.80 -8.57 11.32
C MET A 37 -16.53 -9.72 10.63
N GLN A 38 -17.54 -9.41 9.81
CA GLN A 38 -18.23 -10.41 8.98
C GLN A 38 -17.28 -11.09 7.99
N ALA A 39 -16.47 -10.30 7.26
CA ALA A 39 -15.49 -10.81 6.31
C ALA A 39 -14.37 -11.63 7.00
N SER A 40 -14.09 -11.33 8.28
CA SER A 40 -13.15 -12.10 9.11
C SER A 40 -13.76 -13.39 9.71
N GLY A 41 -15.05 -13.66 9.47
CA GLY A 41 -15.75 -14.80 10.07
C GLY A 41 -16.01 -14.67 11.59
N LEU A 42 -16.03 -13.44 12.10
CA LEU A 42 -16.16 -13.14 13.53
C LEU A 42 -17.40 -12.27 13.81
N THR A 43 -17.89 -12.31 15.04
CA THR A 43 -19.02 -11.46 15.45
C THR A 43 -18.57 -10.01 15.66
N HIS A 44 -19.47 -9.06 15.39
CA HIS A 44 -19.20 -7.63 15.63
C HIS A 44 -18.76 -7.35 17.08
N GLY A 45 -19.36 -8.03 18.07
CA GLY A 45 -18.99 -7.86 19.48
C GLY A 45 -17.57 -8.27 19.83
N ALA A 46 -16.96 -9.18 19.04
CA ALA A 46 -15.59 -9.61 19.24
C ALA A 46 -14.56 -8.50 18.92
N PHE A 47 -14.94 -7.50 18.13
CA PHE A 47 -14.07 -6.39 17.74
C PHE A 47 -13.43 -5.69 18.94
N TYR A 48 -14.23 -5.33 19.94
CA TYR A 48 -13.78 -4.57 21.11
C TYR A 48 -12.88 -5.37 22.06
N GLY A 49 -12.76 -6.68 21.85
CA GLY A 49 -11.74 -7.52 22.49
C GLY A 49 -10.35 -7.42 21.85
N HIS A 50 -10.25 -6.83 20.67
CA HIS A 50 -9.02 -6.75 19.87
C HIS A 50 -8.55 -5.32 19.58
N PHE A 51 -9.48 -4.38 19.33
CA PHE A 51 -9.19 -2.98 18.94
C PHE A 51 -10.09 -2.02 19.70
N ARG A 52 -9.56 -0.85 20.05
CA ARG A 52 -10.28 0.18 20.82
C ARG A 52 -11.30 0.95 19.98
N SER A 53 -10.99 1.11 18.67
CA SER A 53 -11.81 1.86 17.74
C SER A 53 -11.46 1.48 16.28
N LYS A 54 -12.31 1.91 15.33
CA LYS A 54 -12.01 1.81 13.89
C LYS A 54 -10.70 2.55 13.54
N ALA A 55 -10.43 3.70 14.16
CA ALA A 55 -9.21 4.45 13.92
C ALA A 55 -7.95 3.71 14.40
N ASP A 56 -8.05 3.02 15.53
CA ASP A 56 -6.98 2.16 16.06
C ASP A 56 -6.69 1.00 15.09
N LEU A 57 -7.72 0.29 14.64
CA LEU A 57 -7.60 -0.75 13.62
C LEU A 57 -7.01 -0.20 12.32
N ALA A 58 -7.48 0.98 11.84
CA ALA A 58 -7.00 1.57 10.59
C ALA A 58 -5.52 1.94 10.65
N SER A 59 -5.04 2.48 11.78
CA SER A 59 -3.62 2.77 12.00
C SER A 59 -2.77 1.50 11.95
N GLU A 60 -3.21 0.44 12.63
CA GLU A 60 -2.49 -0.83 12.59
C GLU A 60 -2.55 -1.51 11.22
N ALA A 61 -3.69 -1.45 10.54
CA ALA A 61 -3.85 -1.99 9.19
C ALA A 61 -2.97 -1.23 8.16
N CYS A 62 -2.80 0.09 8.34
CA CYS A 62 -1.88 0.90 7.55
C CYS A 62 -0.43 0.41 7.73
N ARG A 63 0.05 0.26 8.96
CA ARG A 63 1.39 -0.27 9.24
C ARG A 63 1.59 -1.69 8.68
N ALA A 64 0.59 -2.57 8.85
CA ALA A 64 0.64 -3.93 8.32
C ALA A 64 0.71 -3.95 6.79
N ALA A 65 -0.02 -3.06 6.10
CA ALA A 65 0.03 -2.93 4.65
C ALA A 65 1.42 -2.48 4.16
N PHE A 66 2.06 -1.54 4.88
CA PHE A 66 3.43 -1.13 4.59
C PHE A 66 4.43 -2.26 4.81
N ALA A 67 4.38 -2.95 5.95
CA ALA A 67 5.27 -4.07 6.25
C ALA A 67 5.20 -5.16 5.16
N GLN A 68 3.99 -5.59 4.79
CA GLN A 68 3.79 -6.54 3.70
C GLN A 68 4.32 -6.06 2.34
N GLY A 69 4.23 -4.76 2.08
CA GLY A 69 4.77 -4.15 0.87
C GLY A 69 6.29 -4.16 0.87
N HIS A 70 6.93 -3.81 2.00
CA HIS A 70 8.39 -3.83 2.17
C HIS A 70 8.96 -5.23 1.96
N ASP A 71 8.38 -6.26 2.59
CA ASP A 71 8.81 -7.66 2.43
C ASP A 71 8.76 -8.09 0.96
N ARG A 72 7.68 -7.75 0.25
CA ARG A 72 7.55 -8.06 -1.19
C ARG A 72 8.58 -7.36 -2.06
N TRP A 73 9.02 -6.16 -1.69
CA TRP A 73 10.05 -5.42 -2.43
C TRP A 73 11.45 -5.93 -2.14
N GLU A 74 11.72 -6.40 -0.91
CA GLU A 74 13.00 -7.03 -0.56
C GLU A 74 13.29 -8.25 -1.43
N ASP A 75 12.26 -9.04 -1.75
CA ASP A 75 12.36 -10.21 -2.62
C ASP A 75 12.68 -9.88 -4.10
N ARG A 76 12.72 -8.59 -4.50
CA ARG A 76 12.97 -8.19 -5.89
C ARG A 76 14.45 -7.87 -6.12
N PRO A 77 15.05 -8.44 -7.19
CA PRO A 77 16.51 -8.36 -7.39
C PRO A 77 16.98 -6.94 -7.72
N ASP A 78 16.18 -6.17 -8.46
CA ASP A 78 16.57 -4.87 -8.98
C ASP A 78 15.38 -3.92 -9.15
N LEU A 79 15.70 -2.65 -9.41
CA LEU A 79 14.72 -1.59 -9.55
C LEU A 79 13.91 -1.71 -10.85
N SER A 80 14.51 -2.23 -11.93
CA SER A 80 13.85 -2.46 -13.21
C SER A 80 12.67 -3.42 -13.05
N THR A 81 12.92 -4.60 -12.48
CA THR A 81 11.89 -5.61 -12.17
C THR A 81 10.79 -5.03 -11.27
N LEU A 82 11.17 -4.21 -10.28
CA LEU A 82 10.22 -3.59 -9.37
C LEU A 82 9.29 -2.62 -10.10
N ILE A 83 9.83 -1.76 -10.98
CA ILE A 83 9.05 -0.82 -11.80
C ILE A 83 8.10 -1.58 -12.73
N ASP A 84 8.56 -2.64 -13.37
CA ASP A 84 7.74 -3.47 -14.28
C ASP A 84 6.54 -4.09 -13.57
N ILE A 85 6.77 -4.64 -12.37
CA ILE A 85 5.69 -5.22 -11.56
C ILE A 85 4.75 -4.11 -11.07
N TYR A 86 5.30 -2.99 -10.61
CA TYR A 86 4.50 -1.91 -10.05
C TYR A 86 3.60 -1.26 -11.09
N LEU A 87 4.11 -1.01 -12.29
CA LEU A 87 3.38 -0.41 -13.42
C LEU A 87 2.76 -1.47 -14.36
N SER A 88 2.27 -2.56 -13.78
CA SER A 88 1.60 -3.63 -14.52
C SER A 88 0.07 -3.53 -14.41
N PRO A 89 -0.67 -4.03 -15.43
CA PRO A 89 -2.11 -4.21 -15.32
C PRO A 89 -2.53 -5.07 -14.12
N ALA A 90 -1.77 -6.11 -13.81
CA ALA A 90 -2.04 -6.98 -12.65
C ALA A 90 -2.02 -6.22 -11.32
N HIS A 91 -1.06 -5.29 -11.11
CA HIS A 91 -1.02 -4.45 -9.91
C HIS A 91 -2.13 -3.39 -9.92
N ARG A 92 -2.46 -2.83 -11.10
CA ARG A 92 -3.59 -1.90 -11.23
C ARG A 92 -4.90 -2.55 -10.78
N ASP A 93 -5.17 -3.77 -11.22
CA ASP A 93 -6.45 -4.46 -11.05
C ASP A 93 -6.59 -5.18 -9.69
N ALA A 94 -5.53 -5.21 -8.88
CA ALA A 94 -5.50 -5.83 -7.56
C ALA A 94 -5.22 -4.81 -6.42
N PRO A 95 -6.07 -3.79 -6.19
CA PRO A 95 -5.82 -2.76 -5.17
C PRO A 95 -5.74 -3.32 -3.76
N ALA A 96 -6.53 -4.35 -3.43
CA ALA A 96 -6.53 -4.99 -2.11
C ALA A 96 -5.16 -5.55 -1.70
N ASP A 97 -4.37 -6.03 -2.67
CA ASP A 97 -3.04 -6.59 -2.46
C ASP A 97 -1.92 -5.63 -2.93
N GLY A 98 -2.31 -4.44 -3.40
CA GLY A 98 -1.41 -3.45 -3.98
C GLY A 98 -0.66 -2.61 -2.95
N CYS A 99 0.01 -1.59 -3.46
CA CYS A 99 0.82 -0.65 -2.69
C CYS A 99 -0.04 0.21 -1.75
N ALA A 100 0.33 0.24 -0.47
CA ALA A 100 -0.32 1.07 0.55
C ALA A 100 -0.23 2.57 0.25
N ILE A 101 0.87 3.02 -0.38
CA ILE A 101 1.06 4.44 -0.72
C ILE A 101 -0.02 4.88 -1.70
N SER A 102 -0.17 4.18 -2.83
CA SER A 102 -1.17 4.54 -3.86
C SER A 102 -2.61 4.39 -3.35
N ALA A 103 -2.85 3.41 -2.47
CA ALA A 103 -4.19 3.17 -1.92
C ALA A 103 -4.63 4.26 -0.94
N PHE A 104 -3.71 4.76 -0.10
CA PHE A 104 -4.07 5.68 1.00
C PHE A 104 -3.75 7.15 0.72
N SER A 105 -2.99 7.48 -0.32
CA SER A 105 -2.52 8.85 -0.61
C SER A 105 -3.63 9.90 -0.67
N SER A 106 -4.80 9.57 -1.21
CA SER A 106 -5.91 10.49 -1.34
C SER A 106 -6.66 10.78 -0.03
N GLU A 107 -6.54 9.90 0.96
CA GLU A 107 -7.29 9.99 2.22
C GLU A 107 -6.42 10.34 3.43
N ILE A 108 -5.12 10.03 3.38
CA ILE A 108 -4.24 10.10 4.55
C ILE A 108 -4.15 11.50 5.16
N ALA A 109 -4.20 12.55 4.35
CA ALA A 109 -4.16 13.94 4.81
C ALA A 109 -5.34 14.32 5.73
N ARG A 110 -6.44 13.55 5.66
CA ARG A 110 -7.64 13.74 6.48
C ARG A 110 -7.71 12.79 7.68
N GLN A 111 -6.71 11.95 7.86
CA GLN A 111 -6.64 11.00 8.97
C GLN A 111 -5.95 11.61 10.22
N PRO A 112 -6.12 11.03 11.41
CA PRO A 112 -5.43 11.46 12.62
C PRO A 112 -3.91 11.53 12.44
N ALA A 113 -3.25 12.47 13.12
CA ALA A 113 -1.81 12.72 13.00
C ALA A 113 -0.93 11.47 13.23
N GLN A 114 -1.38 10.54 14.09
CA GLN A 114 -0.65 9.28 14.30
C GLN A 114 -0.62 8.45 13.01
N MET A 115 -1.74 8.34 12.32
CA MET A 115 -1.82 7.57 11.08
C MET A 115 -1.02 8.23 9.94
N GLN A 116 -0.96 9.58 9.90
CA GLN A 116 -0.08 10.30 8.98
C GLN A 116 1.40 10.02 9.26
N ARG A 117 1.80 9.88 10.54
CA ARG A 117 3.17 9.47 10.91
C ARG A 117 3.46 8.03 10.47
N ASP A 118 2.55 7.10 10.72
CA ASP A 118 2.69 5.70 10.31
C ASP A 118 2.86 5.59 8.77
N TYR A 119 2.09 6.40 8.04
CA TYR A 119 2.22 6.49 6.57
C TYR A 119 3.56 7.08 6.13
N ALA A 120 4.02 8.16 6.77
CA ALA A 120 5.29 8.80 6.46
C ALA A 120 6.49 7.88 6.72
N GLU A 121 6.44 7.09 7.81
CA GLU A 121 7.43 6.08 8.12
C GLU A 121 7.46 4.98 7.05
N GLY A 122 6.29 4.44 6.67
CA GLY A 122 6.19 3.45 5.62
C GLY A 122 6.69 3.97 4.25
N LEU A 123 6.32 5.20 3.89
CA LEU A 123 6.83 5.85 2.66
C LEU A 123 8.36 5.99 2.70
N SER A 124 8.91 6.43 3.84
CA SER A 124 10.37 6.58 3.99
C SER A 124 11.10 5.26 3.80
N GLY A 125 10.55 4.15 4.29
CA GLY A 125 11.11 2.83 4.06
C GLY A 125 11.16 2.44 2.58
N PHE A 126 10.09 2.68 1.81
CA PHE A 126 10.11 2.42 0.36
C PHE A 126 11.10 3.30 -0.38
N LEU A 127 11.23 4.57 0.00
CA LEU A 127 12.25 5.45 -0.57
C LEU A 127 13.66 4.92 -0.31
N SER A 128 13.94 4.43 0.90
CA SER A 128 15.24 3.82 1.22
C SER A 128 15.48 2.56 0.37
N GLN A 129 14.49 1.70 0.17
CA GLN A 129 14.61 0.53 -0.70
C GLN A 129 14.91 0.88 -2.16
N ILE A 130 14.39 2.00 -2.68
CA ILE A 130 14.78 2.53 -4.00
C ILE A 130 16.21 3.04 -3.96
N GLU A 131 16.58 3.84 -2.94
CA GLU A 131 17.94 4.38 -2.79
C GLU A 131 19.00 3.28 -2.79
N ASP A 132 18.75 2.17 -2.10
CA ASP A 132 19.66 1.03 -2.00
C ASP A 132 19.90 0.32 -3.34
N ARG A 133 18.96 0.46 -4.29
CA ARG A 133 19.05 -0.09 -5.66
C ARG A 133 19.64 0.89 -6.67
N LEU A 134 19.83 2.16 -6.31
CA LEU A 134 20.42 3.18 -7.16
C LEU A 134 21.94 3.21 -7.01
N LYS A 135 22.68 3.06 -8.13
CA LYS A 135 24.14 3.13 -8.18
C LYS A 135 24.60 4.59 -8.23
N MET A 136 24.42 5.33 -7.14
CA MET A 136 24.78 6.75 -7.06
C MET A 136 25.54 7.02 -5.76
N GLU A 137 26.67 7.74 -5.86
CA GLU A 137 27.50 8.07 -4.69
C GLU A 137 26.92 9.25 -3.90
N ASP A 138 26.45 10.29 -4.59
CA ASP A 138 25.87 11.48 -3.95
C ASP A 138 24.51 11.15 -3.26
N PRO A 139 24.42 11.19 -1.93
CA PRO A 139 23.22 10.84 -1.20
C PRO A 139 22.06 11.82 -1.46
N VAL A 140 22.34 13.08 -1.75
CA VAL A 140 21.28 14.07 -2.03
C VAL A 140 20.65 13.81 -3.39
N ALA A 141 21.47 13.60 -4.41
CA ALA A 141 20.99 13.25 -5.75
C ALA A 141 20.28 11.89 -5.76
N ARG A 142 20.78 10.89 -5.03
CA ARG A 142 20.17 9.57 -4.88
C ARG A 142 18.78 9.67 -4.24
N ARG A 143 18.65 10.44 -3.16
CA ARG A 143 17.35 10.68 -2.50
C ARG A 143 16.37 11.39 -3.42
N ALA A 144 16.80 12.43 -4.13
CA ALA A 144 15.96 13.15 -5.09
C ALA A 144 15.46 12.21 -6.22
N LYS A 145 16.35 11.36 -6.74
CA LYS A 145 15.99 10.35 -7.75
C LYS A 145 14.98 9.33 -7.22
N ALA A 146 15.16 8.83 -5.99
CA ALA A 146 14.22 7.91 -5.36
C ALA A 146 12.82 8.53 -5.19
N ILE A 147 12.75 9.79 -4.77
CA ILE A 147 11.48 10.54 -4.66
C ILE A 147 10.83 10.69 -6.03
N ALA A 148 11.57 11.03 -7.06
CA ALA A 148 11.04 11.18 -8.43
C ALA A 148 10.46 9.85 -8.94
N ILE A 149 11.19 8.74 -8.81
CA ILE A 149 10.73 7.41 -9.21
C ILE A 149 9.45 7.03 -8.46
N MET A 150 9.45 7.11 -7.13
CA MET A 150 8.30 6.75 -6.31
C MET A 150 7.07 7.58 -6.66
N SER A 151 7.23 8.90 -6.78
CA SER A 151 6.12 9.81 -7.10
C SER A 151 5.54 9.53 -8.50
N SER A 152 6.40 9.23 -9.48
CA SER A 152 5.96 8.87 -10.83
C SER A 152 5.20 7.55 -10.85
N MET A 153 5.71 6.51 -10.18
CA MET A 153 5.05 5.21 -10.08
C MET A 153 3.67 5.32 -9.42
N VAL A 154 3.59 6.00 -8.27
CA VAL A 154 2.33 6.20 -7.53
C VAL A 154 1.34 7.03 -8.35
N GLY A 155 1.81 8.11 -8.97
CA GLY A 155 0.99 8.96 -9.82
C GLY A 155 0.40 8.21 -11.02
N ALA A 156 1.23 7.48 -11.76
CA ALA A 156 0.80 6.69 -12.91
C ALA A 156 -0.24 5.62 -12.52
N LEU A 157 0.02 4.87 -11.45
CA LEU A 157 -0.89 3.83 -10.97
C LEU A 157 -2.23 4.42 -10.52
N THR A 158 -2.21 5.55 -9.80
CA THR A 158 -3.42 6.22 -9.31
C THR A 158 -4.27 6.73 -10.48
N LEU A 159 -3.64 7.39 -11.47
CA LEU A 159 -4.32 7.87 -12.68
C LEU A 159 -4.88 6.70 -13.50
N ALA A 160 -4.09 5.66 -13.71
CA ALA A 160 -4.51 4.49 -14.46
C ALA A 160 -5.73 3.79 -13.83
N ARG A 161 -5.76 3.67 -12.49
CA ARG A 161 -6.92 3.15 -11.76
C ARG A 161 -8.15 4.03 -11.91
N GLY A 162 -7.96 5.36 -11.86
CA GLY A 162 -9.05 6.32 -11.95
C GLY A 162 -9.80 6.30 -13.28
N VAL A 163 -9.12 5.92 -14.37
CA VAL A 163 -9.72 5.91 -15.71
C VAL A 163 -10.00 4.48 -16.23
N ALA A 164 -9.57 3.43 -15.54
CA ALA A 164 -9.59 2.06 -16.04
C ALA A 164 -10.98 1.56 -16.51
N ALA A 165 -12.04 1.95 -15.80
CA ALA A 165 -13.40 1.51 -16.13
C ALA A 165 -14.02 2.27 -17.31
N GLY A 166 -13.67 3.56 -17.48
CA GLY A 166 -14.24 4.41 -18.54
C GLY A 166 -13.38 4.43 -19.81
N GLU A 167 -12.06 4.41 -19.65
CA GLU A 167 -11.08 4.56 -20.73
C GLU A 167 -9.91 3.56 -20.54
N PRO A 168 -10.13 2.28 -20.79
CA PRO A 168 -9.14 1.22 -20.54
C PRO A 168 -7.87 1.38 -21.38
N GLU A 169 -7.96 1.94 -22.60
CA GLU A 169 -6.81 2.22 -23.45
C GLU A 169 -5.91 3.31 -22.86
N LEU A 170 -6.48 4.42 -22.39
CA LEU A 170 -5.75 5.47 -21.67
C LEU A 170 -5.11 4.93 -20.40
N SER A 171 -5.81 4.07 -19.67
CA SER A 171 -5.26 3.41 -18.49
C SER A 171 -4.01 2.59 -18.79
N ALA A 172 -4.02 1.83 -19.89
CA ALA A 172 -2.88 1.05 -20.34
C ALA A 172 -1.72 1.95 -20.82
N GLU A 173 -2.03 3.00 -21.58
CA GLU A 173 -1.07 4.01 -22.07
C GLU A 173 -0.31 4.67 -20.91
N LEU A 174 -1.01 5.11 -19.84
CA LEU A 174 -0.40 5.72 -18.66
C LEU A 174 0.64 4.80 -18.02
N LEU A 175 0.31 3.53 -17.81
CA LEU A 175 1.25 2.57 -17.22
C LEU A 175 2.44 2.30 -18.13
N GLN A 176 2.20 2.07 -19.42
CA GLN A 176 3.24 1.73 -20.37
C GLN A 176 4.20 2.92 -20.59
N THR A 177 3.67 4.12 -20.77
CA THR A 177 4.47 5.32 -21.00
C THR A 177 5.39 5.59 -19.81
N LEU A 178 4.84 5.60 -18.59
CA LEU A 178 5.66 5.86 -17.41
C LEU A 178 6.70 4.75 -17.16
N ARG A 179 6.36 3.49 -17.41
CA ARG A 179 7.32 2.39 -17.34
C ARG A 179 8.49 2.61 -18.28
N THR A 180 8.23 2.91 -19.56
CA THR A 180 9.28 3.19 -20.56
C THR A 180 10.11 4.41 -20.16
N GLN A 181 9.48 5.50 -19.77
CA GLN A 181 10.18 6.72 -19.38
C GLN A 181 11.06 6.54 -18.13
N LEU A 182 10.63 5.72 -17.16
CA LEU A 182 11.45 5.44 -15.98
C LEU A 182 12.69 4.61 -16.36
N HIS A 183 12.56 3.62 -17.26
CA HIS A 183 13.71 2.84 -17.74
C HIS A 183 14.70 3.71 -18.52
N GLU A 184 14.23 4.51 -19.48
CA GLU A 184 15.07 5.34 -20.33
C GLU A 184 15.75 6.48 -19.55
N HIS A 185 14.99 7.21 -18.73
CA HIS A 185 15.49 8.42 -18.06
C HIS A 185 16.41 8.11 -16.90
N PHE A 186 16.23 6.99 -16.24
CA PHE A 186 17.01 6.64 -15.06
C PHE A 186 18.10 5.59 -15.32
N ASP A 187 18.22 5.13 -16.56
CA ASP A 187 19.20 4.11 -16.99
C ASP A 187 19.13 2.85 -16.09
N ILE A 188 17.88 2.31 -15.97
CA ILE A 188 17.54 1.20 -15.07
C ILE A 188 17.12 -0.02 -15.89
#